data_92f4b58689a9aa7e06dedd924b8331d8
#
_entry.id   92f4b58689a9aa7e06dedd924b8331d8
#
_cell.length_a   1.000
_cell.length_b   1.000
_cell.length_c   1.000
_cell.angle_alpha   90.00
_cell.angle_beta   90.00
_cell.angle_gamma   90.00
#
_symmetry.space_group_name_H-M   'P 1'
#
loop_
_entity.id
_entity.type
_entity.pdbx_description
1 polymer ?
#
loop_
_entity_poly.entity_id
_entity_poly.type
_entity_poly.pdbx_seq_one_letter_code
_entity_poly.pdbx_strand_id
1 'polypeptide(L)'
;MSINKRLDALFEEIEHDIEAAKDETELIEVINKVSDFGQPLKYDNTWPAIIATMASITAVVMIYLPFHSYSNNPVLFMPASLIAAVVAGIAFFIWGSRASKADTYADKLFAKDVLFDNDLTPVKCNPELQHKAWASSFLEFNRGDDKKEITSLYEGHFPGRVHHFAFQGYTFHYVKRRTETYTTRDKNGNTSVRTRTVYDHHYRYGLKFDFPFADSILIASSTPKKIYDKGFDTGSELFNSSFNRSASSTQALARFLRPTTIQALLEAKEDFPNLNFEVDS
;
A
#
# COMPACT_ATOMS: atom_id res chain seq x y z
N MET A 1 23.86 21.36 21.66
CA MET A 1 22.55 21.05 21.04
C MET A 1 22.19 19.63 21.41
N SER A 2 20.94 19.34 21.84
CA SER A 2 20.57 17.97 22.19
C SER A 2 20.57 17.07 20.95
N ILE A 3 20.82 15.77 21.14
CA ILE A 3 20.82 14.78 20.05
C ILE A 3 19.53 14.83 19.26
N ASN A 4 18.38 14.97 19.90
CA ASN A 4 17.08 15.05 19.26
C ASN A 4 16.94 16.25 18.32
N LYS A 5 17.43 17.43 18.71
CA LYS A 5 17.44 18.63 17.84
C LYS A 5 18.36 18.46 16.62
N ARG A 6 19.48 17.74 16.79
CA ARG A 6 20.38 17.44 15.68
C ARG A 6 19.74 16.46 14.69
N LEU A 7 19.03 15.46 15.21
CA LEU A 7 18.27 14.50 14.39
C LEU A 7 17.12 15.17 13.66
N ASP A 8 16.36 16.05 14.31
CA ASP A 8 15.27 16.78 13.66
C ASP A 8 15.81 17.63 12.48
N ALA A 9 16.92 18.35 12.67
CA ALA A 9 17.55 19.14 11.61
C ALA A 9 18.08 18.26 10.47
N LEU A 10 18.72 17.12 10.81
CA LEU A 10 19.20 16.17 9.80
C LEU A 10 18.03 15.60 8.98
N PHE A 11 16.96 15.16 9.63
CA PHE A 11 15.81 14.60 8.92
C PHE A 11 15.09 15.62 8.04
N GLU A 12 14.99 16.88 8.45
CA GLU A 12 14.44 17.96 7.63
C GLU A 12 15.31 18.20 6.37
N GLU A 13 16.65 18.23 6.53
CA GLU A 13 17.59 18.36 5.43
C GLU A 13 17.51 17.16 4.49
N ILE A 14 17.53 15.93 5.01
CA ILE A 14 17.43 14.70 4.23
C ILE A 14 16.12 14.63 3.45
N GLU A 15 14.99 15.01 4.04
CA GLU A 15 13.70 15.01 3.36
C GLU A 15 13.72 15.92 2.12
N HIS A 16 14.23 17.13 2.30
CA HIS A 16 14.40 18.08 1.22
C HIS A 16 15.33 17.53 0.11
N ASP A 17 16.47 16.96 0.50
CA ASP A 17 17.46 16.44 -0.45
C ASP A 17 16.94 15.19 -1.18
N ILE A 18 16.24 14.28 -0.49
CA ILE A 18 15.58 13.15 -1.16
C ILE A 18 14.57 13.63 -2.20
N GLU A 19 13.75 14.64 -1.88
CA GLU A 19 12.76 15.16 -2.81
C GLU A 19 13.43 15.87 -4.01
N ALA A 20 14.52 16.60 -3.78
CA ALA A 20 15.24 17.36 -4.79
C ALA A 20 16.12 16.50 -5.70
N ALA A 21 16.61 15.34 -5.22
CA ALA A 21 17.52 14.47 -5.97
C ALA A 21 16.94 14.07 -7.33
N LYS A 22 17.74 14.21 -8.37
CA LYS A 22 17.37 13.96 -9.78
C LYS A 22 17.98 12.70 -10.35
N ASP A 23 19.03 12.21 -9.72
CA ASP A 23 19.76 11.00 -10.13
C ASP A 23 20.30 10.23 -8.92
N GLU A 24 20.84 9.05 -9.19
CA GLU A 24 21.43 8.15 -8.19
C GLU A 24 22.61 8.80 -7.46
N THR A 25 23.40 9.64 -8.14
CA THR A 25 24.58 10.29 -7.55
C THR A 25 24.17 11.26 -6.43
N GLU A 26 23.14 12.07 -6.68
CA GLU A 26 22.58 13.00 -5.68
C GLU A 26 21.97 12.21 -4.51
N LEU A 27 21.37 11.05 -4.77
CA LEU A 27 20.81 10.19 -3.72
C LEU A 27 21.92 9.55 -2.85
N ILE A 28 23.04 9.16 -3.45
CA ILE A 28 24.23 8.66 -2.72
C ILE A 28 24.80 9.76 -1.82
N GLU A 29 24.77 11.02 -2.23
CA GLU A 29 25.19 12.14 -1.38
C GLU A 29 24.33 12.26 -0.13
N VAL A 30 23.02 12.03 -0.25
CA VAL A 30 22.11 11.99 0.91
C VAL A 30 22.48 10.84 1.86
N ILE A 31 22.78 9.65 1.33
CA ILE A 31 23.24 8.50 2.12
C ILE A 31 24.54 8.82 2.86
N ASN A 32 25.48 9.47 2.19
CA ASN A 32 26.74 9.88 2.80
C ASN A 32 26.51 10.88 3.95
N LYS A 33 25.64 11.87 3.80
CA LYS A 33 25.24 12.78 4.89
C LYS A 33 24.70 12.04 6.11
N VAL A 34 23.86 11.01 5.88
CA VAL A 34 23.37 10.14 6.96
C VAL A 34 24.50 9.39 7.65
N SER A 35 25.42 8.84 6.86
CA SER A 35 26.61 8.14 7.38
C SER A 35 27.52 9.05 8.20
N ASP A 36 27.75 10.28 7.72
CA ASP A 36 28.62 11.28 8.35
C ASP A 36 28.05 11.81 9.68
N PHE A 37 26.76 11.60 9.95
CA PHE A 37 26.18 11.91 11.25
C PHE A 37 26.84 11.14 12.39
N GLY A 38 27.39 9.97 12.11
CA GLY A 38 28.28 9.19 12.98
C GLY A 38 27.64 8.71 14.30
N GLN A 39 26.31 8.78 14.41
CA GLN A 39 25.56 8.33 15.58
C GLN A 39 24.29 7.56 15.11
N PRO A 40 23.75 6.65 15.93
CA PRO A 40 22.51 5.98 15.59
C PRO A 40 21.37 6.98 15.34
N LEU A 41 20.60 6.77 14.28
CA LEU A 41 19.41 7.57 13.91
C LEU A 41 18.23 7.30 14.86
N LYS A 42 18.49 7.31 16.15
CA LYS A 42 17.53 6.99 17.20
C LYS A 42 17.35 8.15 18.15
N TYR A 43 16.11 8.60 18.31
CA TYR A 43 15.77 9.62 19.28
C TYR A 43 16.03 9.15 20.72
N ASP A 44 16.57 10.04 21.54
CA ASP A 44 16.53 9.86 22.99
C ASP A 44 15.09 10.10 23.48
N ASN A 45 14.42 9.01 23.80
CA ASN A 45 13.07 8.99 24.31
C ASN A 45 12.99 8.80 25.84
N THR A 46 14.10 8.95 26.56
CA THR A 46 14.17 8.75 28.01
C THR A 46 13.16 9.63 28.75
N TRP A 47 13.12 10.93 28.44
CA TRP A 47 12.18 11.85 29.09
C TRP A 47 10.71 11.58 28.73
N PRO A 48 10.31 11.42 27.45
CA PRO A 48 8.95 11.01 27.11
C PRO A 48 8.52 9.72 27.80
N ALA A 49 9.40 8.71 27.88
CA ALA A 49 9.09 7.45 28.54
C ALA A 49 8.86 7.61 30.05
N ILE A 50 9.72 8.38 30.73
CA ILE A 50 9.57 8.68 32.17
C ILE A 50 8.26 9.42 32.42
N ILE A 51 7.96 10.47 31.63
CA ILE A 51 6.74 11.26 31.77
C ILE A 51 5.49 10.38 31.51
N ALA A 52 5.50 9.56 30.46
CA ALA A 52 4.40 8.67 30.17
C ALA A 52 4.14 7.69 31.30
N THR A 53 5.20 7.08 31.85
CA THR A 53 5.11 6.12 32.95
C THR A 53 4.58 6.79 34.22
N MET A 54 5.15 7.90 34.61
CA MET A 54 4.76 8.65 35.83
C MET A 54 3.31 9.13 35.71
N ALA A 55 2.93 9.71 34.57
CA ALA A 55 1.57 10.18 34.32
C ALA A 55 0.56 9.03 34.31
N SER A 56 0.91 7.88 33.75
CA SER A 56 0.06 6.68 33.75
C SER A 56 -0.16 6.14 35.16
N ILE A 57 0.91 6.04 35.95
CA ILE A 57 0.81 5.64 37.37
C ILE A 57 -0.07 6.61 38.13
N THR A 58 0.14 7.92 37.97
CA THR A 58 -0.67 8.97 38.63
C THR A 58 -2.13 8.85 38.25
N ALA A 59 -2.45 8.63 36.94
CA ALA A 59 -3.83 8.47 36.50
C ALA A 59 -4.50 7.26 37.16
N VAL A 60 -3.81 6.11 37.22
CA VAL A 60 -4.31 4.89 37.86
C VAL A 60 -4.53 5.11 39.37
N VAL A 61 -3.56 5.72 40.08
CA VAL A 61 -3.65 5.99 41.51
C VAL A 61 -4.81 6.93 41.81
N MET A 62 -4.99 8.01 41.02
CA MET A 62 -6.09 8.96 41.19
C MET A 62 -7.47 8.38 40.87
N ILE A 63 -7.55 7.32 40.10
CA ILE A 63 -8.80 6.54 39.88
C ILE A 63 -9.03 5.59 41.05
N TYR A 64 -7.97 4.93 41.55
CA TYR A 64 -8.07 3.91 42.59
C TYR A 64 -8.36 4.48 44.00
N LEU A 65 -7.71 5.59 44.39
CA LEU A 65 -7.81 6.19 45.71
C LEU A 65 -9.26 6.50 46.14
N PRO A 66 -10.14 7.09 45.30
CA PRO A 66 -11.51 7.38 45.68
C PRO A 66 -12.35 6.14 46.02
N PHE A 67 -12.01 4.98 45.46
CA PHE A 67 -12.74 3.72 45.71
C PHE A 67 -12.30 3.01 47.00
N HIS A 68 -11.10 3.32 47.52
CA HIS A 68 -10.51 2.63 48.67
C HIS A 68 -10.30 3.53 49.87
N SER A 69 -10.41 4.85 49.71
CA SER A 69 -10.29 5.81 50.78
C SER A 69 -11.69 6.38 51.11
N TYR A 70 -12.01 6.52 52.42
CA TYR A 70 -13.22 7.18 52.92
C TYR A 70 -13.20 8.70 52.61
N SER A 71 -12.86 9.08 51.40
CA SER A 71 -12.84 10.47 50.96
C SER A 71 -14.25 10.92 50.61
N ASN A 72 -14.72 11.97 51.31
CA ASN A 72 -16.07 12.53 51.12
C ASN A 72 -16.28 13.24 49.76
N ASN A 73 -15.26 13.34 48.88
CA ASN A 73 -15.35 14.06 47.61
C ASN A 73 -14.59 13.36 46.48
N PRO A 74 -15.12 12.26 45.91
CA PRO A 74 -14.49 11.57 44.76
C PRO A 74 -14.41 12.46 43.52
N VAL A 75 -15.29 13.45 43.36
CA VAL A 75 -15.35 14.38 42.24
C VAL A 75 -14.06 15.21 42.08
N LEU A 76 -13.32 15.46 43.19
CA LEU A 76 -12.10 16.24 43.16
C LEU A 76 -10.92 15.54 42.47
N PHE A 77 -10.92 14.21 42.44
CA PHE A 77 -9.85 13.39 41.82
C PHE A 77 -10.04 13.16 40.32
N MET A 78 -11.26 13.29 39.79
CA MET A 78 -11.57 13.09 38.38
C MET A 78 -10.81 14.03 37.42
N PRO A 79 -10.77 15.37 37.65
CA PRO A 79 -10.02 16.25 36.75
C PRO A 79 -8.52 15.99 36.79
N ALA A 80 -7.95 15.63 37.95
CA ALA A 80 -6.53 15.30 38.06
C ALA A 80 -6.18 14.00 37.28
N SER A 81 -7.01 12.98 37.37
CA SER A 81 -6.83 11.72 36.60
C SER A 81 -6.94 11.97 35.08
N LEU A 82 -7.88 12.82 34.67
CA LEU A 82 -8.04 13.19 33.26
C LEU A 82 -6.80 13.93 32.72
N ILE A 83 -6.30 14.91 33.47
CA ILE A 83 -5.08 15.64 33.11
C ILE A 83 -3.90 14.68 32.99
N ALA A 84 -3.70 13.78 33.96
CA ALA A 84 -2.64 12.81 33.94
C ALA A 84 -2.76 11.86 32.73
N ALA A 85 -3.97 11.40 32.38
CA ALA A 85 -4.21 10.57 31.21
C ALA A 85 -3.89 11.30 29.90
N VAL A 86 -4.25 12.59 29.79
CA VAL A 86 -3.91 13.42 28.62
C VAL A 86 -2.39 13.60 28.50
N VAL A 87 -1.69 13.89 29.59
CA VAL A 87 -0.22 14.02 29.59
C VAL A 87 0.45 12.71 29.18
N ALA A 88 -0.03 11.58 29.70
CA ALA A 88 0.46 10.26 29.29
C ALA A 88 0.24 10.02 27.79
N GLY A 89 -0.95 10.32 27.28
CA GLY A 89 -1.29 10.19 25.85
C GLY A 89 -0.38 11.02 24.95
N ILE A 90 -0.12 12.28 25.32
CA ILE A 90 0.80 13.15 24.57
C ILE A 90 2.23 12.58 24.59
N ALA A 91 2.72 12.11 25.73
CA ALA A 91 4.06 11.55 25.85
C ALA A 91 4.22 10.25 25.03
N PHE A 92 3.22 9.37 25.03
CA PHE A 92 3.19 8.18 24.19
C PHE A 92 3.14 8.52 22.69
N PHE A 93 2.35 9.54 22.32
CA PHE A 93 2.30 10.01 20.94
C PHE A 93 3.66 10.54 20.46
N ILE A 94 4.35 11.36 21.28
CA ILE A 94 5.70 11.84 20.96
C ILE A 94 6.68 10.68 20.82
N TRP A 95 6.63 9.72 21.72
CA TRP A 95 7.49 8.54 21.66
C TRP A 95 7.24 7.72 20.38
N GLY A 96 5.98 7.38 20.09
CA GLY A 96 5.61 6.63 18.91
C GLY A 96 5.97 7.32 17.59
N SER A 97 5.68 8.64 17.48
CA SER A 97 6.00 9.42 16.28
C SER A 97 7.50 9.50 16.00
N ARG A 98 8.34 9.56 17.06
CA ARG A 98 9.79 9.56 16.92
C ARG A 98 10.37 8.21 16.55
N ALA A 99 9.77 7.11 17.04
CA ALA A 99 10.26 5.76 16.76
C ALA A 99 10.19 5.39 15.27
N SER A 100 9.19 5.90 14.54
CA SER A 100 8.96 5.58 13.13
C SER A 100 9.61 6.54 12.14
N LYS A 101 10.19 7.67 12.59
CA LYS A 101 10.73 8.68 11.66
C LYS A 101 11.87 8.14 10.80
N ALA A 102 12.85 7.46 11.39
CA ALA A 102 13.99 6.93 10.66
C ALA A 102 13.54 5.91 9.58
N ASP A 103 12.60 5.02 9.92
CA ASP A 103 12.06 4.04 8.99
C ASP A 103 11.34 4.74 7.82
N THR A 104 10.56 5.80 8.11
CA THR A 104 9.86 6.58 7.08
C THR A 104 10.84 7.19 6.07
N TYR A 105 11.99 7.71 6.51
CA TYR A 105 12.98 8.28 5.60
C TYR A 105 13.74 7.19 4.83
N ALA A 106 14.03 6.07 5.47
CA ALA A 106 14.61 4.92 4.78
C ALA A 106 13.68 4.41 3.67
N ASP A 107 12.38 4.32 3.93
CA ASP A 107 11.39 3.91 2.94
C ASP A 107 11.30 4.91 1.77
N LYS A 108 11.32 6.24 2.05
CA LYS A 108 11.34 7.28 1.00
C LYS A 108 12.59 7.19 0.12
N LEU A 109 13.75 7.03 0.74
CA LEU A 109 15.02 6.90 0.06
C LEU A 109 15.05 5.65 -0.81
N PHE A 110 14.67 4.50 -0.26
CA PHE A 110 14.58 3.24 -0.99
C PHE A 110 13.58 3.31 -2.15
N ALA A 111 12.41 3.92 -1.93
CA ALA A 111 11.43 4.08 -3.00
C ALA A 111 11.98 4.93 -4.16
N LYS A 112 12.79 5.96 -3.88
CA LYS A 112 13.39 6.80 -4.91
C LYS A 112 14.55 6.11 -5.63
N ASP A 113 15.36 5.35 -4.89
CA ASP A 113 16.43 4.51 -5.41
C ASP A 113 15.90 3.49 -6.43
N VAL A 114 14.83 2.79 -6.09
CA VAL A 114 14.15 1.86 -7.02
C VAL A 114 13.68 2.56 -8.29
N LEU A 115 13.25 3.83 -8.21
CA LEU A 115 12.87 4.58 -9.41
C LEU A 115 14.07 4.86 -10.31
N PHE A 116 15.20 5.25 -9.74
CA PHE A 116 16.42 5.52 -10.50
C PHE A 116 17.04 4.25 -11.08
N ASP A 117 17.13 3.18 -10.29
CA ASP A 117 17.64 1.88 -10.73
C ASP A 117 16.89 1.29 -11.93
N ASN A 118 15.60 1.63 -12.07
CA ASN A 118 14.75 1.14 -13.13
C ASN A 118 14.40 2.20 -14.19
N ASP A 119 15.07 3.35 -14.21
CA ASP A 119 14.79 4.48 -15.12
C ASP A 119 13.30 4.88 -15.13
N LEU A 120 12.65 4.87 -13.94
CA LEU A 120 11.23 5.19 -13.79
C LEU A 120 11.02 6.66 -13.43
N THR A 121 10.17 7.33 -14.19
CA THR A 121 9.77 8.71 -13.93
C THR A 121 8.34 8.77 -13.40
N PRO A 122 8.10 9.34 -12.19
CA PRO A 122 6.75 9.50 -11.66
C PRO A 122 5.91 10.46 -12.52
N VAL A 123 4.68 10.07 -12.84
CA VAL A 123 3.73 10.87 -13.62
C VAL A 123 2.62 11.37 -12.71
N LYS A 124 2.41 12.69 -12.68
CA LYS A 124 1.29 13.29 -11.97
C LYS A 124 0.01 13.12 -12.79
N CYS A 125 -0.97 12.40 -12.25
CA CYS A 125 -2.27 12.22 -12.89
C CYS A 125 -3.40 12.44 -11.88
N ASN A 126 -4.61 12.67 -12.37
CA ASN A 126 -5.80 12.59 -11.52
C ASN A 126 -6.20 11.11 -11.39
N PRO A 127 -6.20 10.53 -10.18
CA PRO A 127 -6.40 9.09 -9.97
C PRO A 127 -7.71 8.55 -10.55
N GLU A 128 -8.80 9.28 -10.38
CA GLU A 128 -10.12 8.84 -10.85
C GLU A 128 -10.30 9.02 -12.37
N LEU A 129 -9.80 10.12 -12.93
CA LEU A 129 -9.88 10.36 -14.37
C LEU A 129 -9.01 9.36 -15.14
N GLN A 130 -7.82 9.07 -14.63
CA GLN A 130 -6.92 8.07 -15.21
C GLN A 130 -7.55 6.69 -15.20
N HIS A 131 -8.18 6.30 -14.05
CA HIS A 131 -8.93 5.06 -13.98
C HIS A 131 -10.06 5.01 -15.02
N LYS A 132 -10.87 6.06 -15.14
CA LYS A 132 -11.99 6.10 -16.11
C LYS A 132 -11.51 5.95 -17.55
N ALA A 133 -10.41 6.60 -17.90
CA ALA A 133 -9.82 6.50 -19.23
C ALA A 133 -9.39 5.03 -19.54
N TRP A 134 -8.75 4.35 -18.59
CA TRP A 134 -8.30 2.97 -18.80
C TRP A 134 -9.42 1.93 -18.67
N ALA A 135 -10.41 2.16 -17.82
CA ALA A 135 -11.56 1.24 -17.67
C ALA A 135 -12.46 1.18 -18.91
N SER A 136 -12.36 2.13 -19.82
CA SER A 136 -13.04 2.09 -21.12
C SER A 136 -12.41 1.08 -22.09
N SER A 137 -11.11 0.88 -21.98
CA SER A 137 -10.30 0.00 -22.85
C SER A 137 -10.02 -1.36 -22.21
N PHE A 138 -9.68 -1.39 -20.92
CA PHE A 138 -9.22 -2.61 -20.26
C PHE A 138 -10.23 -3.13 -19.23
N LEU A 139 -10.52 -4.43 -19.30
CA LEU A 139 -11.45 -5.12 -18.42
C LEU A 139 -10.90 -5.25 -16.99
N GLU A 140 -9.57 -5.28 -16.84
CA GLU A 140 -8.89 -5.36 -15.55
C GLU A 140 -9.32 -4.24 -14.60
N PHE A 141 -9.54 -3.03 -15.11
CA PHE A 141 -9.95 -1.88 -14.31
C PHE A 141 -11.45 -1.88 -13.92
N ASN A 142 -12.22 -2.89 -14.36
CA ASN A 142 -13.62 -3.08 -13.94
C ASN A 142 -13.78 -3.84 -12.61
N ARG A 143 -12.70 -4.10 -11.88
CA ARG A 143 -12.74 -4.73 -10.55
C ARG A 143 -13.42 -3.83 -9.52
N GLY A 144 -13.93 -4.46 -8.45
CA GLY A 144 -14.53 -3.75 -7.32
C GLY A 144 -15.93 -3.19 -7.60
N ASP A 145 -16.55 -2.69 -6.52
CA ASP A 145 -17.94 -2.24 -6.52
C ASP A 145 -18.08 -0.79 -6.05
N ASP A 146 -17.02 -0.25 -5.45
CA ASP A 146 -17.00 1.06 -4.84
C ASP A 146 -15.84 1.91 -5.43
N LYS A 147 -14.99 2.49 -4.61
CA LYS A 147 -13.90 3.36 -5.04
C LYS A 147 -12.92 2.64 -5.98
N LYS A 148 -12.52 3.32 -7.05
CA LYS A 148 -11.56 2.84 -8.06
C LYS A 148 -10.69 3.99 -8.51
N GLU A 149 -9.38 3.82 -8.45
CA GLU A 149 -8.43 4.89 -8.77
C GLU A 149 -7.05 4.34 -9.15
N ILE A 150 -6.31 5.07 -9.96
CA ILE A 150 -4.89 4.82 -10.20
C ILE A 150 -4.11 5.69 -9.23
N THR A 151 -3.58 5.07 -8.17
CA THR A 151 -2.90 5.79 -7.08
C THR A 151 -1.48 6.18 -7.39
N SER A 152 -0.81 5.43 -8.28
CA SER A 152 0.56 5.71 -8.73
C SER A 152 0.69 5.42 -10.21
N LEU A 153 1.42 6.28 -10.90
CA LEU A 153 1.73 6.14 -12.32
C LEU A 153 3.19 6.51 -12.55
N TYR A 154 3.90 5.67 -13.30
CA TYR A 154 5.29 5.84 -13.66
C TYR A 154 5.46 5.60 -15.14
N GLU A 155 6.39 6.31 -15.78
CA GLU A 155 6.84 6.04 -17.14
C GLU A 155 8.23 5.42 -17.09
N GLY A 156 8.46 4.41 -17.90
CA GLY A 156 9.73 3.73 -18.02
C GLY A 156 9.98 3.22 -19.43
N HIS A 157 11.20 2.74 -19.65
CA HIS A 157 11.63 2.21 -20.94
C HIS A 157 12.26 0.83 -20.75
N PHE A 158 11.81 -0.17 -21.50
CA PHE A 158 12.46 -1.47 -21.50
C PHE A 158 13.54 -1.53 -22.59
N PRO A 159 14.84 -1.63 -22.22
CA PRO A 159 15.96 -1.58 -23.13
C PRO A 159 16.32 -2.97 -23.69
N GLY A 160 15.34 -3.73 -24.18
CA GLY A 160 15.58 -5.08 -24.71
C GLY A 160 16.44 -5.08 -25.97
N ARG A 161 17.21 -6.14 -26.18
CA ARG A 161 18.10 -6.27 -27.34
C ARG A 161 17.35 -6.40 -28.67
N VAL A 162 16.18 -7.02 -28.67
CA VAL A 162 15.35 -7.29 -29.86
C VAL A 162 14.15 -6.36 -29.90
N HIS A 163 13.53 -6.14 -28.75
CA HIS A 163 12.38 -5.25 -28.59
C HIS A 163 12.69 -4.26 -27.50
N HIS A 164 12.51 -2.99 -27.80
CA HIS A 164 12.55 -1.89 -26.85
C HIS A 164 11.20 -1.17 -26.92
N PHE A 165 10.63 -0.86 -25.78
CA PHE A 165 9.32 -0.21 -25.69
C PHE A 165 9.21 0.66 -24.46
N ALA A 166 8.44 1.73 -24.60
CA ALA A 166 8.00 2.53 -23.45
C ALA A 166 6.86 1.82 -22.74
N PHE A 167 6.81 1.93 -21.43
CA PHE A 167 5.71 1.39 -20.63
C PHE A 167 5.29 2.36 -19.54
N GLN A 168 4.08 2.17 -19.05
CA GLN A 168 3.56 2.84 -17.87
C GLN A 168 3.37 1.81 -16.75
N GLY A 169 4.12 1.96 -15.66
CA GLY A 169 3.91 1.22 -14.42
C GLY A 169 2.80 1.86 -13.60
N TYR A 170 1.93 1.08 -13.00
CA TYR A 170 0.80 1.62 -12.25
C TYR A 170 0.46 0.85 -10.99
N THR A 171 -0.20 1.54 -10.06
CA THR A 171 -0.90 0.93 -8.93
C THR A 171 -2.39 1.24 -9.06
N PHE A 172 -3.19 0.20 -9.21
CA PHE A 172 -4.65 0.28 -9.25
C PHE A 172 -5.24 -0.11 -7.89
N HIS A 173 -5.91 0.82 -7.25
CA HIS A 173 -6.66 0.61 -6.01
C HIS A 173 -8.14 0.48 -6.31
N TYR A 174 -8.77 -0.57 -5.77
CA TYR A 174 -10.21 -0.73 -5.83
C TYR A 174 -10.76 -1.29 -4.53
N VAL A 175 -12.03 -1.00 -4.27
CA VAL A 175 -12.73 -1.41 -3.06
C VAL A 175 -13.86 -2.36 -3.42
N LYS A 176 -13.95 -3.47 -2.68
CA LYS A 176 -15.11 -4.37 -2.69
C LYS A 176 -15.94 -4.13 -1.46
N ARG A 177 -17.23 -3.88 -1.67
CA ARG A 177 -18.20 -3.74 -0.60
C ARG A 177 -18.88 -5.09 -0.33
N ARG A 178 -18.83 -5.55 0.91
CA ARG A 178 -19.56 -6.76 1.35
C ARG A 178 -20.36 -6.48 2.61
N THR A 179 -21.42 -7.25 2.81
CA THR A 179 -22.24 -7.20 4.01
C THR A 179 -21.87 -8.36 4.91
N GLU A 180 -21.48 -8.05 6.13
CA GLU A 180 -21.28 -9.07 7.19
C GLU A 180 -22.47 -9.09 8.12
N THR A 181 -22.94 -10.29 8.43
CA THR A 181 -23.96 -10.52 9.45
C THR A 181 -23.29 -11.06 10.69
N TYR A 182 -23.56 -10.45 11.84
CA TYR A 182 -23.04 -10.89 13.13
C TYR A 182 -24.12 -10.92 14.18
N THR A 183 -23.96 -11.80 15.14
CA THR A 183 -24.90 -11.99 16.24
C THR A 183 -24.39 -11.27 17.47
N THR A 184 -25.24 -10.46 18.09
CA THR A 184 -24.96 -9.80 19.37
C THR A 184 -25.91 -10.35 20.43
N ARG A 185 -25.40 -10.55 21.65
CA ARG A 185 -26.20 -10.95 22.82
C ARG A 185 -26.23 -9.77 23.80
N ASP A 186 -27.41 -9.38 24.22
CA ASP A 186 -27.58 -8.33 25.21
C ASP A 186 -27.33 -8.83 26.63
N LYS A 187 -27.33 -7.94 27.62
CA LYS A 187 -27.12 -8.27 29.05
C LYS A 187 -28.23 -9.17 29.61
N ASN A 188 -29.39 -9.21 28.96
CA ASN A 188 -30.55 -10.01 29.36
C ASN A 188 -30.57 -11.37 28.65
N GLY A 189 -29.53 -11.71 27.87
CA GLY A 189 -29.42 -12.96 27.17
C GLY A 189 -30.15 -13.01 25.81
N ASN A 190 -30.78 -11.94 25.38
CA ASN A 190 -31.46 -11.89 24.08
C ASN A 190 -30.45 -11.81 22.97
N THR A 191 -30.66 -12.60 21.94
CA THR A 191 -29.81 -12.63 20.74
C THR A 191 -30.41 -11.80 19.64
N SER A 192 -29.66 -10.86 19.09
CA SER A 192 -30.04 -10.07 17.93
C SER A 192 -29.04 -10.23 16.79
N VAL A 193 -29.55 -10.35 15.57
CA VAL A 193 -28.77 -10.41 14.35
C VAL A 193 -28.62 -8.99 13.81
N ARG A 194 -27.39 -8.58 13.54
CA ARG A 194 -27.08 -7.26 12.98
C ARG A 194 -26.23 -7.43 11.72
N THR A 195 -26.34 -6.47 10.83
CA THR A 195 -25.53 -6.39 9.61
C THR A 195 -24.66 -5.15 9.65
N ARG A 196 -23.46 -5.26 9.10
CA ARG A 196 -22.58 -4.12 8.84
C ARG A 196 -22.01 -4.20 7.43
N THR A 197 -21.79 -3.06 6.83
CA THR A 197 -21.04 -2.96 5.56
C THR A 197 -19.56 -2.94 5.87
N VAL A 198 -18.80 -3.77 5.17
CA VAL A 198 -17.33 -3.85 5.24
C VAL A 198 -16.77 -3.51 3.87
N TYR A 199 -15.69 -2.74 3.86
CA TYR A 199 -14.99 -2.30 2.68
C TYR A 199 -13.62 -2.97 2.64
N ASP A 200 -13.42 -3.88 1.66
CA ASP A 200 -12.17 -4.58 1.47
C ASP A 200 -11.35 -3.85 0.40
N HIS A 201 -10.21 -3.32 0.80
CA HIS A 201 -9.29 -2.59 -0.07
C HIS A 201 -8.34 -3.55 -0.77
N HIS A 202 -8.22 -3.40 -2.08
CA HIS A 202 -7.36 -4.23 -2.92
C HIS A 202 -6.45 -3.35 -3.77
N TYR A 203 -5.21 -3.80 -3.96
CA TYR A 203 -4.23 -3.15 -4.81
C TYR A 203 -3.77 -4.11 -5.90
N ARG A 204 -3.63 -3.59 -7.12
CA ARG A 204 -3.07 -4.29 -8.28
C ARG A 204 -1.93 -3.46 -8.84
N TYR A 205 -0.85 -4.12 -9.13
CA TYR A 205 0.32 -3.53 -9.74
C TYR A 205 0.45 -4.07 -11.15
N GLY A 206 0.83 -3.23 -12.10
CA GLY A 206 0.94 -3.68 -13.48
C GLY A 206 1.72 -2.75 -14.37
N LEU A 207 1.95 -3.22 -15.58
CA LEU A 207 2.58 -2.48 -16.66
C LEU A 207 1.59 -2.36 -17.82
N LYS A 208 1.51 -1.17 -18.40
CA LYS A 208 0.77 -0.88 -19.63
C LYS A 208 1.77 -0.46 -20.70
N PHE A 209 1.71 -1.10 -21.86
CA PHE A 209 2.56 -0.81 -23.02
C PHE A 209 1.84 -1.12 -24.32
N ASP A 210 2.32 -0.60 -25.41
CA ASP A 210 1.77 -0.87 -26.75
C ASP A 210 2.12 -2.28 -27.21
N PHE A 211 1.09 -3.06 -27.56
CA PHE A 211 1.24 -4.44 -27.97
C PHE A 211 0.46 -4.71 -29.28
N PRO A 212 1.08 -4.50 -30.45
CA PRO A 212 0.40 -4.53 -31.75
C PRO A 212 0.18 -5.95 -32.31
N PHE A 213 0.49 -7.01 -31.56
CA PHE A 213 0.49 -8.40 -32.09
C PHE A 213 -0.80 -9.17 -31.83
N ALA A 214 -1.69 -8.65 -31.01
CA ALA A 214 -2.98 -9.24 -30.69
C ALA A 214 -3.95 -8.14 -30.23
N ASP A 215 -5.23 -8.45 -30.23
CA ASP A 215 -6.30 -7.56 -29.76
C ASP A 215 -7.36 -8.35 -28.97
N SER A 216 -8.03 -7.66 -28.05
CA SER A 216 -9.20 -8.19 -27.33
C SER A 216 -8.99 -9.57 -26.69
N ILE A 217 -7.86 -9.73 -25.97
CA ILE A 217 -7.49 -10.98 -25.27
C ILE A 217 -7.37 -10.69 -23.78
N LEU A 218 -7.92 -11.57 -22.95
CA LEU A 218 -7.71 -11.59 -21.50
C LEU A 218 -7.29 -13.00 -21.07
N ILE A 219 -6.12 -13.09 -20.42
CA ILE A 219 -5.61 -14.28 -19.75
C ILE A 219 -5.41 -13.94 -18.30
N ALA A 220 -6.21 -14.50 -17.40
CA ALA A 220 -6.30 -14.07 -16.04
C ALA A 220 -6.25 -15.22 -15.04
N SER A 221 -5.32 -15.17 -14.09
CA SER A 221 -5.34 -16.03 -12.89
C SER A 221 -6.34 -15.55 -11.85
N SER A 222 -6.68 -14.24 -11.89
CA SER A 222 -7.67 -13.60 -11.03
C SER A 222 -8.63 -12.78 -11.89
N THR A 223 -9.79 -13.33 -12.16
CA THR A 223 -10.75 -12.80 -13.15
C THR A 223 -11.35 -11.46 -12.72
N PRO A 224 -11.37 -10.43 -13.58
CA PRO A 224 -12.14 -9.21 -13.38
C PRO A 224 -13.65 -9.49 -13.48
N LYS A 225 -14.47 -8.46 -13.19
CA LYS A 225 -15.94 -8.55 -13.21
C LYS A 225 -16.52 -8.85 -14.59
N LYS A 226 -15.86 -8.36 -15.64
CA LYS A 226 -16.22 -8.59 -17.05
C LYS A 226 -15.10 -9.39 -17.71
N ILE A 227 -15.47 -10.21 -18.67
CA ILE A 227 -14.58 -10.98 -19.53
C ILE A 227 -15.11 -10.94 -20.96
N TYR A 228 -14.29 -11.30 -21.94
CA TYR A 228 -14.74 -11.49 -23.32
C TYR A 228 -15.58 -12.78 -23.44
N ASP A 229 -16.39 -12.88 -24.52
CA ASP A 229 -17.39 -13.95 -24.65
C ASP A 229 -16.80 -15.30 -25.13
N LYS A 230 -15.65 -15.31 -25.75
CA LYS A 230 -15.05 -16.50 -26.37
C LYS A 230 -13.91 -17.04 -25.52
N GLY A 231 -13.93 -18.35 -25.27
CA GLY A 231 -12.85 -19.09 -24.64
C GLY A 231 -12.10 -19.97 -25.62
N PHE A 232 -10.94 -20.47 -25.18
CA PHE A 232 -10.14 -21.46 -25.94
C PHE A 232 -9.38 -22.34 -24.95
N ASP A 233 -9.50 -23.67 -25.10
CA ASP A 233 -8.74 -24.65 -24.33
C ASP A 233 -7.48 -25.03 -25.09
N THR A 234 -6.34 -24.94 -24.42
CA THR A 234 -5.04 -25.34 -24.94
C THR A 234 -4.81 -26.83 -24.70
N GLY A 235 -3.79 -27.42 -25.32
CA GLY A 235 -3.34 -28.80 -25.02
C GLY A 235 -2.66 -28.94 -23.65
N SER A 236 -2.47 -27.86 -22.90
CA SER A 236 -1.86 -27.84 -21.54
C SER A 236 -2.91 -27.78 -20.45
N GLU A 237 -3.15 -28.90 -19.75
CA GLU A 237 -4.05 -28.95 -18.62
C GLU A 237 -3.61 -28.02 -17.48
N LEU A 238 -2.29 -27.91 -17.22
CA LEU A 238 -1.72 -27.04 -16.23
C LEU A 238 -2.05 -25.57 -16.53
N PHE A 239 -1.91 -25.15 -17.76
CA PHE A 239 -2.25 -23.79 -18.17
C PHE A 239 -3.75 -23.54 -18.08
N ASN A 240 -4.57 -24.50 -18.55
CA ASN A 240 -6.01 -24.43 -18.53
C ASN A 240 -6.59 -24.31 -17.10
N SER A 241 -5.97 -24.98 -16.12
CA SER A 241 -6.36 -24.87 -14.70
C SER A 241 -5.81 -23.61 -14.03
N SER A 242 -4.72 -23.05 -14.56
CA SER A 242 -4.04 -21.88 -13.98
C SER A 242 -4.63 -20.54 -14.40
N PHE A 243 -5.23 -20.46 -15.59
CA PHE A 243 -5.72 -19.22 -16.17
C PHE A 243 -7.11 -19.35 -16.77
N ASN A 244 -7.97 -18.37 -16.51
CA ASN A 244 -9.13 -18.11 -17.34
C ASN A 244 -8.67 -17.40 -18.63
N ARG A 245 -9.20 -17.85 -19.77
CA ARG A 245 -8.84 -17.35 -21.09
C ARG A 245 -10.10 -16.89 -21.81
N SER A 246 -10.13 -15.63 -22.21
CA SER A 246 -11.23 -15.09 -22.98
C SER A 246 -10.74 -14.11 -24.03
N ALA A 247 -11.46 -14.01 -25.15
CA ALA A 247 -11.19 -13.04 -26.20
C ALA A 247 -12.47 -12.69 -26.96
N SER A 248 -12.40 -11.68 -27.80
CA SER A 248 -13.43 -11.40 -28.80
C SER A 248 -13.51 -12.49 -29.87
N SER A 249 -12.40 -13.22 -30.13
CA SER A 249 -12.30 -14.28 -31.13
C SER A 249 -11.47 -15.46 -30.59
N THR A 250 -12.02 -16.70 -30.74
CA THR A 250 -11.28 -17.94 -30.44
C THR A 250 -10.01 -18.05 -31.27
N GLN A 251 -10.04 -17.55 -32.50
CA GLN A 251 -8.89 -17.60 -33.43
C GLN A 251 -7.76 -16.66 -32.93
N ALA A 252 -8.08 -15.51 -32.32
CA ALA A 252 -7.10 -14.61 -31.71
C ALA A 252 -6.38 -15.33 -30.58
N LEU A 253 -7.12 -15.97 -29.65
CA LEU A 253 -6.54 -16.77 -28.57
C LEU A 253 -5.64 -17.91 -29.12
N ALA A 254 -6.11 -18.68 -30.10
CA ALA A 254 -5.35 -19.80 -30.67
C ALA A 254 -4.03 -19.35 -31.31
N ARG A 255 -4.02 -18.18 -31.94
CA ARG A 255 -2.79 -17.59 -32.51
C ARG A 255 -1.83 -17.07 -31.44
N PHE A 256 -2.36 -16.50 -30.39
CA PHE A 256 -1.56 -15.94 -29.30
C PHE A 256 -0.98 -17.03 -28.38
N LEU A 257 -1.77 -18.05 -28.02
CA LEU A 257 -1.41 -19.11 -27.08
C LEU A 257 -0.55 -20.19 -27.76
N ARG A 258 0.62 -19.79 -28.23
CA ARG A 258 1.64 -20.74 -28.73
C ARG A 258 2.33 -21.41 -27.52
N PRO A 259 2.98 -22.57 -27.71
CA PRO A 259 3.68 -23.29 -26.65
C PRO A 259 4.66 -22.39 -25.87
N THR A 260 5.40 -21.53 -26.56
CA THR A 260 6.34 -20.57 -25.94
C THR A 260 5.63 -19.53 -25.10
N THR A 261 4.48 -19.00 -25.54
CA THR A 261 3.68 -18.02 -24.77
C THR A 261 3.07 -18.68 -23.54
N ILE A 262 2.57 -19.91 -23.67
CA ILE A 262 2.00 -20.69 -22.56
C ILE A 262 3.07 -20.91 -21.49
N GLN A 263 4.26 -21.34 -21.89
CA GLN A 263 5.37 -21.56 -20.97
C GLN A 263 5.78 -20.26 -20.26
N ALA A 264 5.97 -19.18 -21.00
CA ALA A 264 6.34 -17.87 -20.42
C ALA A 264 5.29 -17.36 -19.41
N LEU A 265 3.99 -17.55 -19.68
CA LEU A 265 2.93 -17.15 -18.75
C LEU A 265 2.89 -18.04 -17.49
N LEU A 266 3.19 -19.33 -17.62
CA LEU A 266 3.28 -20.25 -16.48
C LEU A 266 4.48 -19.89 -15.60
N GLU A 267 5.65 -19.64 -16.17
CA GLU A 267 6.85 -19.18 -15.46
C GLU A 267 6.60 -17.84 -14.75
N ALA A 268 6.03 -16.87 -15.47
CA ALA A 268 5.69 -15.57 -14.86
C ALA A 268 4.67 -15.68 -13.73
N LYS A 269 3.78 -16.67 -13.74
CA LYS A 269 2.84 -16.90 -12.64
C LYS A 269 3.49 -17.39 -11.35
N GLU A 270 4.65 -18.04 -11.41
CA GLU A 270 5.40 -18.46 -10.22
C GLU A 270 5.82 -17.25 -9.41
N ASP A 271 6.29 -16.19 -10.07
CA ASP A 271 6.67 -14.92 -9.42
C ASP A 271 5.46 -14.04 -9.10
N PHE A 272 4.42 -14.09 -9.95
CA PHE A 272 3.22 -13.27 -9.85
C PHE A 272 1.94 -14.12 -9.75
N PRO A 273 1.56 -14.67 -8.59
CA PRO A 273 0.45 -15.62 -8.45
C PRO A 273 -0.91 -15.12 -8.97
N ASN A 274 -1.10 -13.79 -8.97
CA ASN A 274 -2.30 -13.13 -9.47
C ASN A 274 -2.09 -12.48 -10.85
N LEU A 275 -1.20 -13.04 -11.67
CA LEU A 275 -0.87 -12.51 -13.00
C LEU A 275 -2.11 -12.45 -13.90
N ASN A 276 -2.31 -11.30 -14.51
CA ASN A 276 -3.26 -11.10 -15.60
C ASN A 276 -2.53 -10.44 -16.78
N PHE A 277 -2.89 -10.87 -17.96
CA PHE A 277 -2.44 -10.28 -19.22
C PHE A 277 -3.69 -9.91 -20.04
N GLU A 278 -3.79 -8.65 -20.42
CA GLU A 278 -4.91 -8.14 -21.21
C GLU A 278 -4.38 -7.31 -22.37
N VAL A 279 -4.97 -7.51 -23.54
CA VAL A 279 -4.77 -6.70 -24.74
C VAL A 279 -6.08 -6.04 -25.09
N ASP A 280 -6.03 -4.74 -25.29
CA ASP A 280 -7.17 -3.92 -25.71
C ASP A 280 -7.56 -4.20 -27.17
N SER A 281 -8.73 -3.74 -27.56
CA SER A 281 -9.28 -3.81 -28.94
C SER A 281 -8.82 -2.66 -29.82
#